data_e8fd23a6b5d0d01b9904ff9fd8b6e26a
#
_entry.id   e8fd23a6b5d0d01b9904ff9fd8b6e26a
#
_cell.length_a   1.000
_cell.length_b   1.000
_cell.length_c   1.000
_cell.angle_alpha   90.00
_cell.angle_beta   90.00
_cell.angle_gamma   90.00
#
_symmetry.space_group_name_H-M   'P 1'
#
loop_
_entity.id
_entity.type
_entity.pdbx_description
1 polymer ?
#
loop_
_entity_poly.entity_id
_entity_poly.type
_entity_poly.pdbx_seq_one_letter_code
_entity_poly.pdbx_strand_id
1 'polypeptide(L)'
;AITENNDAPLHRFATHSGFHCIKHNPNIGGRFSIFSHTSMIPISLFFNNYLDMFKGLESAVSDFLNKKPVSDDMSPIDIALKKHDLILSGKKIDIILLYGDELYEIGNWMKQLYAESLGKNGFGYLPVISQMTQDQHSVLQLYLDGPNDKFYEFYSANYQESNNLIDLTLSNHKQAMLKTLTNEGLPIVRTSDYFVDNEQSIGHQLGYFFTNSI
;
A
#
# COMPACT_ATOMS: atom_id res chain seq x y z
N ALA A 1 -4.66 8.95 25.92
CA ALA A 1 -4.12 9.59 24.72
C ALA A 1 -2.82 8.91 24.29
N ILE A 2 -2.55 8.85 23.00
CA ILE A 2 -1.26 8.40 22.46
C ILE A 2 -0.62 9.64 21.84
N THR A 3 0.51 10.07 22.35
CA THR A 3 1.17 11.31 21.92
C THR A 3 2.66 11.29 22.28
N GLU A 4 3.44 12.14 21.63
CA GLU A 4 4.80 12.41 22.06
C GLU A 4 4.80 13.03 23.47
N ASN A 5 5.81 12.68 24.26
CA ASN A 5 6.00 13.29 25.58
C ASN A 5 6.71 14.65 25.44
N ASN A 6 5.99 15.62 24.88
CA ASN A 6 6.47 16.98 24.65
C ASN A 6 5.39 17.97 25.09
N ASP A 7 5.67 19.25 25.01
CA ASP A 7 4.73 20.32 25.38
C ASP A 7 3.69 20.61 24.27
N ALA A 8 3.33 19.61 23.45
CA ALA A 8 2.33 19.73 22.42
C ALA A 8 0.91 19.90 23.00
N PRO A 9 0.00 20.58 22.28
CA PRO A 9 -1.36 20.86 22.77
C PRO A 9 -2.11 19.61 23.23
N LEU A 10 -2.02 18.49 22.51
CA LEU A 10 -2.69 17.24 22.86
C LEU A 10 -2.13 16.65 24.17
N HIS A 11 -0.80 16.67 24.36
CA HIS A 11 -0.18 16.16 25.57
C HIS A 11 -0.60 17.01 26.81
N ARG A 12 -0.58 18.34 26.69
CA ARG A 12 -1.03 19.25 27.76
C ARG A 12 -2.49 19.02 28.10
N PHE A 13 -3.37 18.95 27.08
CA PHE A 13 -4.79 18.68 27.28
C PHE A 13 -5.03 17.36 27.99
N ALA A 14 -4.41 16.28 27.50
CA ALA A 14 -4.59 14.97 28.09
C ALA A 14 -4.11 14.90 29.56
N THR A 15 -2.94 15.47 29.83
CA THR A 15 -2.37 15.52 31.20
C THR A 15 -3.24 16.37 32.14
N HIS A 16 -3.70 17.54 31.68
CA HIS A 16 -4.56 18.42 32.48
C HIS A 16 -5.94 17.79 32.79
N SER A 17 -6.45 17.02 31.82
CA SER A 17 -7.74 16.32 31.96
C SER A 17 -7.63 14.95 32.67
N GLY A 18 -6.46 14.56 33.16
CA GLY A 18 -6.24 13.30 33.87
C GLY A 18 -6.29 12.05 32.99
N PHE A 19 -6.17 12.16 31.67
CA PHE A 19 -6.11 11.01 30.78
C PHE A 19 -4.75 10.32 30.89
N HIS A 20 -4.78 8.97 30.84
CA HIS A 20 -3.55 8.20 30.69
C HIS A 20 -2.90 8.51 29.34
N CYS A 21 -1.62 8.86 29.37
CA CYS A 21 -0.83 9.16 28.16
C CYS A 21 0.14 8.03 27.88
N ILE A 22 0.04 7.46 26.68
CA ILE A 22 0.99 6.49 26.15
C ILE A 22 1.95 7.23 25.26
N LYS A 23 3.24 7.08 25.52
CA LYS A 23 4.29 7.79 24.80
C LYS A 23 4.44 7.24 23.39
N HIS A 24 4.29 8.09 22.38
CA HIS A 24 4.73 7.82 21.01
C HIS A 24 6.22 8.11 20.87
N ASN A 25 6.93 7.28 20.09
CA ASN A 25 8.34 7.50 19.81
C ASN A 25 8.50 8.65 18.79
N PRO A 26 9.16 9.77 19.13
CA PRO A 26 9.29 10.92 18.23
C PRO A 26 10.14 10.64 16.97
N ASN A 27 10.91 9.56 16.96
CA ASN A 27 11.70 9.15 15.78
C ASN A 27 10.88 8.34 14.76
N ILE A 28 9.62 8.02 15.07
CA ILE A 28 8.71 7.32 14.15
C ILE A 28 7.77 8.34 13.54
N GLY A 29 8.01 8.71 12.28
CA GLY A 29 7.08 9.59 11.54
C GLY A 29 5.70 8.97 11.35
N GLY A 30 4.65 9.80 11.21
CA GLY A 30 3.26 9.36 11.14
C GLY A 30 2.99 8.24 10.12
N ARG A 31 3.48 8.38 8.90
CA ARG A 31 3.31 7.37 7.83
C ARG A 31 3.98 6.03 8.13
N PHE A 32 4.96 6.00 9.04
CA PHE A 32 5.66 4.79 9.48
C PHE A 32 5.10 4.22 10.79
N SER A 33 4.04 4.82 11.35
CA SER A 33 3.53 4.47 12.69
C SER A 33 2.59 3.28 12.71
N ILE A 34 2.35 2.60 11.57
CA ILE A 34 1.39 1.50 11.46
C ILE A 34 1.70 0.32 12.39
N PHE A 35 2.98 0.07 12.70
CA PHE A 35 3.41 -0.94 13.67
C PHE A 35 3.79 -0.33 15.04
N SER A 36 3.35 0.89 15.32
CA SER A 36 3.57 1.55 16.61
C SER A 36 2.33 1.55 17.49
N HIS A 37 2.43 2.10 18.71
CA HIS A 37 1.30 2.22 19.65
C HIS A 37 0.08 2.91 19.04
N THR A 38 0.28 3.86 18.11
CA THR A 38 -0.80 4.62 17.46
C THR A 38 -1.77 3.75 16.69
N SER A 39 -1.29 2.68 16.07
CA SER A 39 -2.13 1.74 15.31
C SER A 39 -2.36 0.44 16.07
N MET A 40 -1.34 -0.11 16.74
CA MET A 40 -1.45 -1.42 17.39
C MET A 40 -2.40 -1.42 18.58
N ILE A 41 -2.51 -0.31 19.33
CA ILE A 41 -3.47 -0.24 20.46
C ILE A 41 -4.92 -0.26 19.97
N PRO A 42 -5.35 0.59 19.02
CA PRO A 42 -6.69 0.46 18.46
C PRO A 42 -6.94 -0.93 17.84
N ILE A 43 -6.00 -1.49 17.09
CA ILE A 43 -6.15 -2.81 16.48
C ILE A 43 -6.36 -3.90 17.54
N SER A 44 -5.64 -3.84 18.65
CA SER A 44 -5.76 -4.82 19.75
C SER A 44 -7.14 -4.84 20.41
N LEU A 45 -7.96 -3.81 20.22
CA LEU A 45 -9.34 -3.78 20.73
C LEU A 45 -10.30 -4.60 19.87
N PHE A 46 -9.95 -4.88 18.62
CA PHE A 46 -10.81 -5.58 17.67
C PHE A 46 -10.28 -6.97 17.28
N PHE A 47 -8.97 -7.18 17.36
CA PHE A 47 -8.30 -8.39 16.88
C PHE A 47 -7.50 -9.06 18.00
N ASN A 48 -7.87 -10.26 18.38
CA ASN A 48 -7.20 -11.01 19.47
C ASN A 48 -5.76 -11.40 19.10
N ASN A 49 -5.52 -11.68 17.83
CA ASN A 49 -4.22 -12.14 17.32
C ASN A 49 -3.39 -11.01 16.68
N TYR A 50 -3.65 -9.75 17.07
CA TYR A 50 -2.97 -8.58 16.48
C TYR A 50 -1.44 -8.65 16.51
N LEU A 51 -0.85 -9.41 17.45
CA LEU A 51 0.59 -9.63 17.53
C LEU A 51 1.14 -10.46 16.35
N ASP A 52 0.29 -11.24 15.68
CA ASP A 52 0.71 -11.99 14.49
C ASP A 52 1.02 -11.07 13.30
N MET A 53 0.52 -9.82 13.32
CA MET A 53 0.96 -8.80 12.36
C MET A 53 2.46 -8.52 12.42
N PHE A 54 3.09 -8.61 13.60
CA PHE A 54 4.55 -8.46 13.72
C PHE A 54 5.30 -9.64 13.13
N LYS A 55 4.77 -10.87 13.21
CA LYS A 55 5.34 -12.04 12.51
C LYS A 55 5.29 -11.84 10.99
N GLY A 56 4.19 -11.26 10.50
CA GLY A 56 4.05 -10.88 9.09
C GLY A 56 5.09 -9.84 8.68
N LEU A 57 5.26 -8.78 9.47
CA LEU A 57 6.29 -7.76 9.24
C LEU A 57 7.70 -8.36 9.21
N GLU A 58 8.04 -9.22 10.17
CA GLU A 58 9.35 -9.91 10.22
C GLU A 58 9.58 -10.75 8.96
N SER A 59 8.54 -11.46 8.49
CA SER A 59 8.61 -12.21 7.24
C SER A 59 8.86 -11.28 6.03
N ALA A 60 8.14 -10.17 5.92
CA ALA A 60 8.33 -9.20 4.83
C ALA A 60 9.74 -8.59 4.82
N VAL A 61 10.26 -8.24 5.99
CA VAL A 61 11.64 -7.75 6.13
C VAL A 61 12.66 -8.83 5.73
N SER A 62 12.44 -10.08 6.16
CA SER A 62 13.28 -11.21 5.75
C SER A 62 13.25 -11.41 4.22
N ASP A 63 12.10 -11.34 3.60
CA ASP A 63 11.95 -11.49 2.15
C ASP A 63 12.65 -10.35 1.40
N PHE A 64 12.55 -9.12 1.89
CA PHE A 64 13.28 -7.97 1.36
C PHE A 64 14.80 -8.19 1.44
N LEU A 65 15.33 -8.53 2.62
CA LEU A 65 16.76 -8.72 2.84
C LEU A 65 17.34 -9.89 2.03
N ASN A 66 16.53 -10.93 1.79
CA ASN A 66 16.92 -12.10 1.01
C ASN A 66 16.58 -11.97 -0.49
N LYS A 67 16.06 -10.81 -0.92
CA LYS A 67 15.64 -10.55 -2.31
C LYS A 67 14.68 -11.60 -2.86
N LYS A 68 13.77 -12.10 -2.03
CA LYS A 68 12.80 -13.08 -2.47
C LYS A 68 11.78 -12.44 -3.42
N PRO A 69 11.37 -13.14 -4.48
CA PRO A 69 10.27 -12.70 -5.32
C PRO A 69 8.97 -12.56 -4.53
N VAL A 70 8.23 -11.50 -4.78
CA VAL A 70 6.94 -11.18 -4.14
C VAL A 70 5.82 -10.98 -5.15
N SER A 71 6.16 -10.77 -6.42
CA SER A 71 5.24 -10.59 -7.54
C SER A 71 5.98 -10.80 -8.85
N ASP A 72 5.40 -11.54 -9.79
CA ASP A 72 5.90 -11.72 -11.16
C ASP A 72 7.42 -12.06 -11.21
N ASP A 73 7.89 -12.92 -10.31
CA ASP A 73 9.30 -13.26 -10.10
C ASP A 73 10.22 -12.08 -9.73
N MET A 74 9.67 -10.94 -9.35
CA MET A 74 10.41 -9.75 -8.93
C MET A 74 10.49 -9.64 -7.40
N SER A 75 11.67 -9.29 -6.88
CA SER A 75 11.84 -8.90 -5.49
C SER A 75 11.36 -7.44 -5.27
N PRO A 76 11.15 -7.02 -4.01
CA PRO A 76 10.84 -5.61 -3.71
C PRO A 76 11.86 -4.63 -4.31
N ILE A 77 13.13 -5.00 -4.35
CA ILE A 77 14.21 -4.19 -4.93
C ILE A 77 14.06 -4.07 -6.45
N ASP A 78 13.73 -5.16 -7.14
CA ASP A 78 13.51 -5.15 -8.60
C ASP A 78 12.33 -4.24 -8.98
N ILE A 79 11.26 -4.27 -8.17
CA ILE A 79 10.09 -3.40 -8.34
C ILE A 79 10.49 -1.93 -8.13
N ALA A 80 11.27 -1.61 -7.11
CA ALA A 80 11.76 -0.26 -6.85
C ALA A 80 12.65 0.25 -8.00
N LEU A 81 13.56 -0.58 -8.50
CA LEU A 81 14.41 -0.26 -9.65
C LEU A 81 13.57 -0.03 -10.92
N LYS A 82 12.60 -0.88 -11.19
CA LYS A 82 11.70 -0.71 -12.34
C LYS A 82 10.92 0.61 -12.28
N LYS A 83 10.40 0.98 -11.10
CA LYS A 83 9.77 2.30 -10.89
C LYS A 83 10.75 3.44 -11.11
N HIS A 84 11.96 3.33 -10.56
CA HIS A 84 13.00 4.33 -10.72
C HIS A 84 13.31 4.58 -12.22
N ASP A 85 13.48 3.52 -13.01
CA ASP A 85 13.75 3.63 -14.45
C ASP A 85 12.58 4.29 -15.20
N LEU A 86 11.34 3.94 -14.83
CA LEU A 86 10.15 4.59 -15.39
C LEU A 86 10.09 6.09 -15.07
N ILE A 87 10.44 6.48 -13.84
CA ILE A 87 10.52 7.91 -13.46
C ILE A 87 11.58 8.63 -14.29
N LEU A 88 12.75 8.04 -14.47
CA LEU A 88 13.82 8.60 -15.31
C LEU A 88 13.40 8.69 -16.77
N SER A 89 12.57 7.78 -17.26
CA SER A 89 12.02 7.83 -18.63
C SER A 89 10.88 8.85 -18.81
N GLY A 90 10.53 9.60 -17.76
CA GLY A 90 9.52 10.67 -17.82
C GLY A 90 8.14 10.27 -17.29
N LYS A 91 7.94 9.05 -16.79
CA LYS A 91 6.70 8.66 -16.11
C LYS A 91 6.63 9.36 -14.76
N LYS A 92 5.50 10.00 -14.47
CA LYS A 92 5.34 10.83 -13.26
C LYS A 92 4.15 10.44 -12.39
N ILE A 93 3.33 9.50 -12.86
CA ILE A 93 2.09 9.09 -12.19
C ILE A 93 2.08 7.58 -12.04
N ASP A 94 1.97 7.12 -10.80
CA ASP A 94 1.78 5.72 -10.43
C ASP A 94 0.29 5.47 -10.20
N ILE A 95 -0.34 4.74 -11.10
CA ILE A 95 -1.75 4.38 -10.98
C ILE A 95 -1.85 3.04 -10.25
N ILE A 96 -2.34 3.10 -9.03
CA ILE A 96 -2.53 1.95 -8.15
C ILE A 96 -3.97 1.47 -8.29
N LEU A 97 -4.17 0.41 -9.07
CA LEU A 97 -5.46 -0.18 -9.40
C LEU A 97 -5.85 -1.19 -8.32
N LEU A 98 -6.88 -0.88 -7.54
CA LEU A 98 -7.34 -1.70 -6.42
C LEU A 98 -8.63 -2.45 -6.79
N TYR A 99 -8.56 -3.78 -6.77
CA TYR A 99 -9.70 -4.68 -6.96
C TYR A 99 -10.10 -5.28 -5.61
N GLY A 100 -11.06 -4.64 -4.95
CA GLY A 100 -11.59 -4.98 -3.64
C GLY A 100 -11.66 -3.76 -2.73
N ASP A 101 -12.82 -3.57 -2.10
CA ASP A 101 -13.09 -2.41 -1.23
C ASP A 101 -12.21 -2.44 0.03
N GLU A 102 -11.85 -3.63 0.52
CA GLU A 102 -10.96 -3.86 1.65
C GLU A 102 -9.55 -3.31 1.46
N LEU A 103 -9.11 -3.11 0.21
CA LEU A 103 -7.79 -2.57 -0.10
C LEU A 103 -7.76 -1.03 -0.13
N TYR A 104 -8.91 -0.36 -0.08
CA TYR A 104 -9.01 1.08 -0.28
C TYR A 104 -8.22 1.88 0.76
N GLU A 105 -8.37 1.57 2.05
CA GLU A 105 -7.66 2.28 3.11
C GLU A 105 -6.16 1.95 3.13
N ILE A 106 -5.79 0.74 2.74
CA ILE A 106 -4.38 0.36 2.51
C ILE A 106 -3.81 1.22 1.38
N GLY A 107 -4.55 1.38 0.29
CA GLY A 107 -4.16 2.25 -0.81
C GLY A 107 -3.98 3.72 -0.39
N ASN A 108 -4.88 4.26 0.43
CA ASN A 108 -4.75 5.61 0.97
C ASN A 108 -3.50 5.79 1.83
N TRP A 109 -3.16 4.79 2.64
CA TRP A 109 -1.90 4.78 3.39
C TRP A 109 -0.69 4.68 2.46
N MET A 110 -0.70 3.79 1.45
CA MET A 110 0.37 3.67 0.44
C MET A 110 0.61 5.00 -0.28
N LYS A 111 -0.45 5.70 -0.65
CA LYS A 111 -0.37 7.02 -1.29
C LYS A 111 0.43 8.01 -0.42
N GLN A 112 0.12 8.11 0.87
CA GLN A 112 0.88 8.96 1.79
C GLN A 112 2.31 8.45 1.96
N LEU A 113 2.47 7.14 2.18
CA LEU A 113 3.78 6.51 2.40
C LEU A 113 4.75 6.82 1.27
N TYR A 114 4.34 6.63 0.02
CA TYR A 114 5.19 6.85 -1.14
C TYR A 114 5.39 8.34 -1.44
N ALA A 115 4.34 9.14 -1.44
CA ALA A 115 4.44 10.56 -1.74
C ALA A 115 5.39 11.29 -0.78
N GLU A 116 5.24 11.09 0.52
CA GLU A 116 6.07 11.75 1.54
C GLU A 116 7.48 11.15 1.66
N SER A 117 7.67 9.85 1.34
CA SER A 117 8.99 9.21 1.44
C SER A 117 9.86 9.54 0.24
N LEU A 118 9.31 9.51 -0.97
CA LEU A 118 10.04 9.60 -2.23
C LEU A 118 9.99 10.99 -2.87
N GLY A 119 9.01 11.83 -2.53
CA GLY A 119 8.84 13.17 -3.08
C GLY A 119 9.83 14.17 -2.49
N LYS A 120 11.11 14.10 -2.89
CA LYS A 120 12.19 14.94 -2.34
C LYS A 120 13.14 15.41 -3.44
N ASN A 121 13.69 16.62 -3.29
CA ASN A 121 14.73 17.18 -4.19
C ASN A 121 14.32 17.18 -5.67
N GLY A 122 13.03 17.39 -5.96
CA GLY A 122 12.50 17.34 -7.33
C GLY A 122 12.34 15.96 -7.93
N PHE A 123 12.62 14.91 -7.17
CA PHE A 123 12.40 13.51 -7.54
C PHE A 123 11.10 12.98 -6.94
N GLY A 124 10.55 11.92 -7.53
CA GLY A 124 9.35 11.24 -7.08
C GLY A 124 8.27 11.14 -8.16
N TYR A 125 7.14 10.59 -7.78
CA TYR A 125 5.96 10.43 -8.63
C TYR A 125 4.69 10.68 -7.82
N LEU A 126 3.59 10.94 -8.50
CA LEU A 126 2.29 11.10 -7.89
C LEU A 126 1.58 9.73 -7.79
N PRO A 127 1.44 9.13 -6.62
CA PRO A 127 0.63 7.93 -6.47
C PRO A 127 -0.86 8.29 -6.51
N VAL A 128 -1.60 7.63 -7.40
CA VAL A 128 -3.04 7.81 -7.60
C VAL A 128 -3.73 6.49 -7.34
N ILE A 129 -4.63 6.48 -6.36
CA ILE A 129 -5.47 5.32 -6.07
C ILE A 129 -6.66 5.32 -7.02
N SER A 130 -6.85 4.20 -7.70
CA SER A 130 -7.94 3.97 -8.63
C SER A 130 -8.73 2.73 -8.17
N GLN A 131 -9.95 2.97 -7.70
CA GLN A 131 -10.81 1.90 -7.18
C GLN A 131 -11.57 1.22 -8.31
N MET A 132 -11.22 -0.02 -8.58
CA MET A 132 -11.83 -0.82 -9.63
C MET A 132 -13.09 -1.55 -9.08
N THR A 133 -14.21 -1.60 -9.76
CA THR A 133 -14.42 -1.34 -11.21
C THR A 133 -14.93 0.08 -11.52
N GLN A 134 -15.19 0.89 -10.50
CA GLN A 134 -15.76 2.23 -10.67
C GLN A 134 -14.87 3.11 -11.57
N ASP A 135 -13.60 3.18 -11.29
CA ASP A 135 -12.67 4.01 -12.05
C ASP A 135 -12.34 3.43 -13.43
N GLN A 136 -12.51 2.13 -13.62
CA GLN A 136 -12.44 1.54 -14.96
C GLN A 136 -13.49 2.15 -15.89
N HIS A 137 -14.66 2.50 -15.37
CA HIS A 137 -15.68 3.18 -16.15
C HIS A 137 -15.37 4.68 -16.35
N SER A 138 -14.87 5.35 -15.33
CA SER A 138 -14.76 6.82 -15.33
C SER A 138 -13.47 7.34 -15.95
N VAL A 139 -12.33 6.63 -15.85
CA VAL A 139 -11.02 7.17 -16.26
C VAL A 139 -10.23 6.30 -17.27
N LEU A 140 -10.74 5.14 -17.67
CA LEU A 140 -10.05 4.24 -18.59
C LEU A 140 -9.63 4.92 -19.90
N GLN A 141 -10.48 5.78 -20.46
CA GLN A 141 -10.15 6.53 -21.69
C GLN A 141 -8.88 7.37 -21.51
N LEU A 142 -8.71 8.02 -20.35
CA LEU A 142 -7.51 8.79 -20.04
C LEU A 142 -6.27 7.90 -19.89
N TYR A 143 -6.44 6.67 -19.41
CA TYR A 143 -5.33 5.73 -19.28
C TYR A 143 -4.84 5.23 -20.63
N LEU A 144 -5.76 4.99 -21.57
CA LEU A 144 -5.45 4.42 -22.89
C LEU A 144 -4.96 5.46 -23.89
N ASP A 145 -5.61 6.63 -23.95
CA ASP A 145 -5.44 7.62 -25.02
C ASP A 145 -4.96 9.00 -24.50
N GLY A 146 -4.73 9.11 -23.18
CA GLY A 146 -4.21 10.34 -22.56
C GLY A 146 -2.69 10.42 -22.61
N PRO A 147 -2.08 11.41 -21.88
CA PRO A 147 -0.63 11.55 -21.82
C PRO A 147 0.06 10.27 -21.35
N ASN A 148 1.12 9.87 -22.06
CA ASN A 148 1.91 8.68 -21.75
C ASN A 148 2.94 8.95 -20.62
N ASP A 149 2.43 9.41 -19.47
CA ASP A 149 3.18 9.82 -18.27
C ASP A 149 2.94 8.92 -17.06
N LYS A 150 2.24 7.80 -17.27
CA LYS A 150 1.77 6.88 -16.21
C LYS A 150 2.46 5.54 -16.28
N PHE A 151 2.47 4.84 -15.15
CA PHE A 151 2.70 3.41 -15.02
C PHE A 151 1.68 2.81 -14.05
N TYR A 152 1.52 1.50 -14.05
CA TYR A 152 0.37 0.83 -13.44
C TYR A 152 0.81 -0.28 -12.50
N GLU A 153 0.13 -0.37 -11.34
CA GLU A 153 0.23 -1.49 -10.41
C GLU A 153 -1.16 -2.07 -10.16
N PHE A 154 -1.26 -3.39 -10.16
CA PHE A 154 -2.51 -4.11 -9.90
C PHE A 154 -2.45 -4.77 -8.54
N TYR A 155 -3.46 -4.50 -7.73
CA TYR A 155 -3.65 -5.11 -6.42
C TYR A 155 -5.06 -5.67 -6.33
N SER A 156 -5.18 -6.91 -5.90
CA SER A 156 -6.48 -7.52 -5.59
C SER A 156 -6.40 -8.28 -4.27
N ALA A 157 -7.49 -8.32 -3.53
CA ALA A 157 -7.67 -9.32 -2.51
C ALA A 157 -7.76 -10.72 -3.18
N ASN A 158 -7.41 -11.77 -2.47
CA ASN A 158 -7.41 -13.11 -3.06
C ASN A 158 -8.85 -13.61 -3.27
N TYR A 159 -9.27 -13.59 -4.52
CA TYR A 159 -10.58 -14.09 -4.95
C TYR A 159 -10.50 -15.42 -5.69
N GLN A 160 -9.31 -16.00 -5.83
CA GLN A 160 -9.09 -17.18 -6.68
C GLN A 160 -9.86 -18.43 -6.21
N GLU A 161 -10.15 -18.54 -4.92
CA GLU A 161 -10.89 -19.68 -4.36
C GLU A 161 -12.37 -19.34 -4.05
N SER A 162 -12.81 -18.14 -4.38
CA SER A 162 -14.17 -17.70 -4.10
C SER A 162 -15.13 -18.20 -5.17
N ASN A 163 -16.22 -18.86 -4.73
CA ASN A 163 -17.36 -19.16 -5.58
C ASN A 163 -18.39 -18.01 -5.60
N ASN A 164 -18.04 -16.86 -5.02
CA ASN A 164 -18.88 -15.67 -5.02
C ASN A 164 -18.83 -14.99 -6.39
N LEU A 165 -19.99 -14.69 -6.95
CA LEU A 165 -20.12 -14.04 -8.27
C LEU A 165 -19.41 -12.67 -8.32
N ILE A 166 -19.40 -11.93 -7.22
CA ILE A 166 -18.74 -10.61 -7.13
C ILE A 166 -17.23 -10.77 -7.29
N ASP A 167 -16.63 -11.70 -6.55
CA ASP A 167 -15.18 -11.93 -6.57
C ASP A 167 -14.72 -12.43 -7.93
N LEU A 168 -15.48 -13.35 -8.54
CA LEU A 168 -15.21 -13.82 -9.91
C LEU A 168 -15.32 -12.67 -10.93
N THR A 169 -16.29 -11.77 -10.74
CA THR A 169 -16.46 -10.61 -11.60
C THR A 169 -15.28 -9.64 -11.46
N LEU A 170 -14.84 -9.33 -10.24
CA LEU A 170 -13.67 -8.48 -9.99
C LEU A 170 -12.39 -9.08 -10.60
N SER A 171 -12.19 -10.39 -10.45
CA SER A 171 -11.06 -11.10 -11.06
C SER A 171 -11.08 -11.00 -12.60
N ASN A 172 -12.24 -11.21 -13.23
CA ASN A 172 -12.40 -11.08 -14.68
C ASN A 172 -12.13 -9.65 -15.15
N HIS A 173 -12.62 -8.64 -14.44
CA HIS A 173 -12.34 -7.23 -14.74
C HIS A 173 -10.85 -6.91 -14.63
N LYS A 174 -10.16 -7.41 -13.59
CA LYS A 174 -8.71 -7.29 -13.44
C LYS A 174 -7.97 -7.87 -14.65
N GLN A 175 -8.31 -9.10 -15.05
CA GLN A 175 -7.67 -9.76 -16.19
C GLN A 175 -7.93 -9.03 -17.51
N ALA A 176 -9.15 -8.55 -17.73
CA ALA A 176 -9.49 -7.75 -18.90
C ALA A 176 -8.68 -6.45 -18.95
N MET A 177 -8.57 -5.73 -17.83
CA MET A 177 -7.81 -4.50 -17.72
C MET A 177 -6.31 -4.74 -17.94
N LEU A 178 -5.74 -5.77 -17.30
CA LEU A 178 -4.36 -6.19 -17.48
C LEU A 178 -4.03 -6.46 -18.95
N LYS A 179 -4.88 -7.25 -19.61
CA LYS A 179 -4.73 -7.54 -21.04
C LYS A 179 -4.83 -6.29 -21.91
N THR A 180 -5.75 -5.39 -21.60
CA THR A 180 -5.94 -4.13 -22.34
C THR A 180 -4.70 -3.25 -22.24
N LEU A 181 -4.19 -2.96 -21.03
CA LEU A 181 -2.99 -2.14 -20.84
C LEU A 181 -1.75 -2.78 -21.47
N THR A 182 -1.64 -4.11 -21.40
CA THR A 182 -0.53 -4.86 -22.03
C THR A 182 -0.58 -4.73 -23.55
N ASN A 183 -1.75 -4.87 -24.19
CA ASN A 183 -1.91 -4.74 -25.64
C ASN A 183 -1.58 -3.34 -26.14
N GLU A 184 -1.86 -2.31 -25.35
CA GLU A 184 -1.52 -0.92 -25.64
C GLU A 184 -0.04 -0.58 -25.31
N GLY A 185 0.75 -1.55 -24.83
CA GLY A 185 2.16 -1.34 -24.50
C GLY A 185 2.38 -0.40 -23.31
N LEU A 186 1.39 -0.22 -22.44
CA LEU A 186 1.48 0.64 -21.28
C LEU A 186 2.29 -0.05 -20.16
N PRO A 187 3.15 0.68 -19.43
CA PRO A 187 4.07 0.07 -18.48
C PRO A 187 3.36 -0.41 -17.22
N ILE A 188 3.27 -1.73 -17.08
CA ILE A 188 2.78 -2.39 -15.86
C ILE A 188 3.99 -2.75 -15.02
N VAL A 189 4.02 -2.25 -13.78
CA VAL A 189 5.11 -2.53 -12.84
C VAL A 189 4.95 -3.91 -12.25
N ARG A 190 3.76 -4.20 -11.72
CA ARG A 190 3.46 -5.49 -11.09
C ARG A 190 1.98 -5.81 -11.05
N THR A 191 1.71 -7.09 -10.80
CA THR A 191 0.39 -7.63 -10.48
C THR A 191 0.51 -8.44 -9.19
N SER A 192 -0.30 -8.12 -8.18
CA SER A 192 -0.22 -8.81 -6.88
C SER A 192 -1.62 -9.16 -6.36
N ASP A 193 -1.75 -10.41 -5.92
CA ASP A 193 -2.92 -10.88 -5.19
C ASP A 193 -2.57 -10.98 -3.71
N TYR A 194 -3.38 -10.36 -2.86
CA TYR A 194 -3.15 -10.30 -1.44
C TYR A 194 -4.12 -11.19 -0.68
N PHE A 195 -3.54 -12.04 0.17
CA PHE A 195 -4.31 -12.79 1.14
C PHE A 195 -4.59 -11.89 2.35
N VAL A 196 -5.85 -11.64 2.62
CA VAL A 196 -6.31 -10.88 3.80
C VAL A 196 -6.98 -11.78 4.83
N ASP A 197 -6.55 -13.05 4.87
CA ASP A 197 -7.22 -14.11 5.62
C ASP A 197 -6.95 -14.05 7.13
N ASN A 198 -5.84 -13.47 7.53
CA ASN A 198 -5.43 -13.38 8.92
C ASN A 198 -4.47 -12.21 9.17
N GLU A 199 -4.24 -11.91 10.44
CA GLU A 199 -3.43 -10.79 10.88
C GLU A 199 -1.96 -10.91 10.42
N GLN A 200 -1.42 -12.13 10.31
CA GLN A 200 -0.06 -12.35 9.82
C GLN A 200 0.06 -11.98 8.33
N SER A 201 -0.90 -12.39 7.50
CA SER A 201 -0.93 -12.04 6.07
C SER A 201 -1.03 -10.53 5.88
N ILE A 202 -1.89 -9.87 6.64
CA ILE A 202 -2.03 -8.40 6.62
C ILE A 202 -0.72 -7.75 7.05
N GLY A 203 -0.10 -8.22 8.13
CA GLY A 203 1.19 -7.72 8.62
C GLY A 203 2.31 -7.87 7.59
N HIS A 204 2.36 -8.97 6.85
CA HIS A 204 3.32 -9.20 5.77
C HIS A 204 3.14 -8.18 4.64
N GLN A 205 1.91 -7.94 4.21
CA GLN A 205 1.62 -6.99 3.14
C GLN A 205 1.97 -5.55 3.53
N LEU A 206 1.60 -5.13 4.72
CA LEU A 206 1.95 -3.81 5.24
C LEU A 206 3.47 -3.66 5.37
N GLY A 207 4.16 -4.69 5.84
CA GLY A 207 5.62 -4.75 5.90
C GLY A 207 6.27 -4.67 4.52
N TYR A 208 5.67 -5.33 3.53
CA TYR A 208 6.10 -5.26 2.15
C TYR A 208 6.02 -3.83 1.57
N PHE A 209 4.89 -3.13 1.73
CA PHE A 209 4.78 -1.74 1.29
C PHE A 209 5.76 -0.82 2.01
N PHE A 210 5.96 -1.07 3.30
CA PHE A 210 6.92 -0.34 4.12
C PHE A 210 8.35 -0.48 3.56
N THR A 211 8.80 -1.70 3.25
CA THR A 211 10.15 -1.96 2.70
C THR A 211 10.34 -1.35 1.31
N ASN A 212 9.28 -1.25 0.50
CA ASN A 212 9.33 -0.59 -0.80
C ASN A 212 9.41 0.95 -0.75
N SER A 213 9.20 1.55 0.41
CA SER A 213 9.23 3.01 0.60
C SER A 213 10.57 3.53 1.11
N ILE A 214 11.51 2.65 1.38
CA ILE A 214 12.86 2.93 1.87
C ILE A 214 13.83 2.96 0.70
#